data_d1cd14ca297811b0d78a7cd33ce58d38
#
_entry.id   d1cd14ca297811b0d78a7cd33ce58d38
#
_cell.length_a   1.000
_cell.length_b   1.000
_cell.length_c   1.000
_cell.angle_alpha   90.00
_cell.angle_beta   90.00
_cell.angle_gamma   90.00
#
_symmetry.space_group_name_H-M   'P 1'
#
loop_
_entity.id
_entity.type
_entity.pdbx_description
1 polymer ?
#
loop_
_entity_poly.entity_id
_entity_poly.type
_entity_poly.pdbx_seq_one_letter_code
_entity_poly.pdbx_strand_id
1 'polypeptide(L)'
;MRSALLLAAAIAFTAVADAQTPAPAAASGIKRTILHRMDVEGGREVVIAIAEIPAGMAAGRHTHFGPESGVVLEGSSSLEIEGETPRLLKEGDSYAILAGKVHDAKAVGDKPVKVLATYIVEKGKAFATPAK
;
A
#
# COMPACT_ATOMS: atom_id res chain seq x y z
N MET A 1 65.65 41.15 -8.64
CA MET A 1 64.57 40.69 -7.77
C MET A 1 63.39 40.37 -8.68
N ARG A 2 63.09 39.06 -8.89
CA ARG A 2 61.97 38.60 -9.70
C ARG A 2 60.96 37.90 -8.82
N SER A 3 59.82 38.54 -8.59
CA SER A 3 58.72 37.96 -7.82
C SER A 3 57.92 37.00 -8.69
N ALA A 4 57.90 35.74 -8.33
CA ALA A 4 57.07 34.71 -8.91
C ALA A 4 55.68 34.72 -8.27
N LEU A 5 54.63 34.98 -9.07
CA LEU A 5 53.23 34.92 -8.65
C LEU A 5 52.76 33.47 -8.80
N LEU A 6 52.49 32.79 -7.69
CA LEU A 6 51.87 31.45 -7.72
C LEU A 6 50.37 31.60 -7.80
N LEU A 7 49.80 31.16 -8.94
CA LEU A 7 48.36 31.12 -9.18
C LEU A 7 47.82 29.78 -8.64
N ALA A 8 47.10 29.79 -7.54
CA ALA A 8 46.43 28.61 -7.01
C ALA A 8 45.09 28.41 -7.73
N ALA A 9 44.98 27.35 -8.52
CA ALA A 9 43.72 26.95 -9.13
C ALA A 9 42.88 26.13 -8.14
N ALA A 10 41.76 26.69 -7.71
CA ALA A 10 40.79 25.96 -6.89
C ALA A 10 39.92 25.10 -7.80
N ILE A 11 40.04 23.78 -7.67
CA ILE A 11 39.17 22.81 -8.35
C ILE A 11 37.89 22.65 -7.48
N ALA A 12 36.77 23.18 -7.98
CA ALA A 12 35.49 22.97 -7.35
C ALA A 12 34.94 21.57 -7.74
N PHE A 13 34.87 20.69 -6.76
CA PHE A 13 34.18 19.41 -6.92
C PHE A 13 32.67 19.66 -6.80
N THR A 14 31.95 19.60 -7.90
CA THR A 14 30.48 19.53 -7.88
C THR A 14 30.06 18.09 -7.58
N ALA A 15 29.55 17.87 -6.37
CA ALA A 15 28.91 16.60 -6.05
C ALA A 15 27.58 16.51 -6.82
N VAL A 16 27.52 15.60 -7.78
CA VAL A 16 26.27 15.22 -8.44
C VAL A 16 25.52 14.33 -7.43
N ALA A 17 24.42 14.84 -6.90
CA ALA A 17 23.52 14.03 -6.09
C ALA A 17 22.84 13.03 -7.05
N ASP A 18 23.17 11.76 -6.93
CA ASP A 18 22.43 10.66 -7.56
C ASP A 18 21.00 10.69 -7.01
N ALA A 19 20.07 11.11 -7.85
CA ALA A 19 18.64 10.93 -7.59
C ALA A 19 18.34 9.43 -7.66
N GLN A 20 18.30 8.77 -6.50
CA GLN A 20 17.86 7.38 -6.38
C GLN A 20 16.42 7.29 -6.89
N THR A 21 16.25 6.70 -8.06
CA THR A 21 14.94 6.27 -8.54
C THR A 21 14.33 5.36 -7.48
N PRO A 22 13.08 5.62 -7.00
CA PRO A 22 12.45 4.73 -6.05
C PRO A 22 12.40 3.33 -6.66
N ALA A 23 12.86 2.31 -5.91
CA ALA A 23 12.72 0.93 -6.33
C ALA A 23 11.24 0.66 -6.63
N PRO A 24 10.91 -0.05 -7.74
CA PRO A 24 9.53 -0.41 -8.02
C PRO A 24 8.97 -1.15 -6.81
N ALA A 25 7.83 -0.68 -6.29
CA ALA A 25 7.11 -1.38 -5.23
C ALA A 25 6.93 -2.82 -5.66
N ALA A 26 7.29 -3.78 -4.79
CA ALA A 26 7.10 -5.20 -5.06
C ALA A 26 5.65 -5.38 -5.55
N ALA A 27 5.47 -6.02 -6.71
CA ALA A 27 4.16 -6.20 -7.32
C ALA A 27 3.27 -6.89 -6.28
N SER A 28 2.29 -6.17 -5.73
CA SER A 28 1.31 -6.77 -4.84
C SER A 28 0.51 -7.78 -5.65
N GLY A 29 0.31 -8.97 -5.12
CA GLY A 29 -0.52 -10.00 -5.77
C GLY A 29 -2.00 -9.66 -5.79
N ILE A 30 -2.39 -8.45 -5.35
CA ILE A 30 -3.78 -8.03 -5.25
C ILE A 30 -4.22 -7.24 -6.49
N LYS A 31 -5.37 -7.62 -7.04
CA LYS A 31 -6.11 -6.86 -8.06
C LYS A 31 -7.32 -6.20 -7.40
N ARG A 32 -7.51 -4.89 -7.63
CA ARG A 32 -8.70 -4.17 -7.19
C ARG A 32 -9.52 -3.69 -8.37
N THR A 33 -10.80 -4.03 -8.38
CA THR A 33 -11.77 -3.53 -9.35
C THR A 33 -12.70 -2.58 -8.62
N ILE A 34 -12.60 -1.28 -8.93
CA ILE A 34 -13.46 -0.26 -8.33
C ILE A 34 -14.87 -0.40 -8.89
N LEU A 35 -15.85 -0.54 -8.01
CA LEU A 35 -17.28 -0.59 -8.35
C LEU A 35 -17.92 0.78 -8.26
N HIS A 36 -17.62 1.52 -7.16
CA HIS A 36 -18.17 2.84 -6.91
C HIS A 36 -17.16 3.75 -6.24
N ARG A 37 -17.27 5.05 -6.54
CA ARG A 37 -16.65 6.15 -5.79
C ARG A 37 -17.69 7.19 -5.54
N MET A 38 -17.74 7.76 -4.32
CA MET A 38 -18.56 8.91 -4.01
C MET A 38 -17.88 9.80 -2.98
N ASP A 39 -17.93 11.09 -3.24
CA ASP A 39 -17.41 12.10 -2.33
C ASP A 39 -18.26 12.16 -1.07
N VAL A 40 -17.62 12.31 0.08
CA VAL A 40 -18.25 12.56 1.36
C VAL A 40 -17.61 13.76 2.05
N GLU A 41 -18.26 14.28 3.08
CA GLU A 41 -17.76 15.44 3.80
C GLU A 41 -16.34 15.26 4.34
N GLY A 42 -15.65 16.39 4.55
CA GLY A 42 -14.31 16.43 5.11
C GLY A 42 -13.19 16.03 4.13
N GLY A 43 -13.39 16.22 2.82
CA GLY A 43 -12.34 15.96 1.81
C GLY A 43 -12.04 14.47 1.64
N ARG A 44 -13.00 13.61 1.90
CA ARG A 44 -12.88 12.15 1.78
C ARG A 44 -13.75 11.60 0.67
N GLU A 45 -13.50 10.35 0.30
CA GLU A 45 -14.34 9.57 -0.60
C GLU A 45 -14.60 8.18 -0.03
N VAL A 46 -15.78 7.65 -0.29
CA VAL A 46 -16.08 6.22 -0.14
C VAL A 46 -15.72 5.52 -1.44
N VAL A 47 -14.95 4.45 -1.33
CA VAL A 47 -14.59 3.58 -2.44
C VAL A 47 -15.08 2.18 -2.14
N ILE A 48 -15.90 1.63 -3.03
CA ILE A 48 -16.33 0.23 -2.96
C ILE A 48 -15.64 -0.54 -4.08
N ALA A 49 -14.96 -1.62 -3.72
CA ALA A 49 -14.14 -2.39 -4.65
C ALA A 49 -14.27 -3.90 -4.41
N ILE A 50 -14.06 -4.67 -5.47
CA ILE A 50 -13.69 -6.08 -5.34
C ILE A 50 -12.16 -6.15 -5.28
N ALA A 51 -11.64 -6.78 -4.23
CA ALA A 51 -10.23 -7.12 -4.07
C ALA A 51 -10.06 -8.62 -4.31
N GLU A 52 -9.15 -8.98 -5.21
CA GLU A 52 -8.85 -10.38 -5.57
C GLU A 52 -7.37 -10.65 -5.33
N ILE A 53 -7.06 -11.71 -4.59
CA ILE A 53 -5.70 -12.19 -4.33
C ILE A 53 -5.61 -13.61 -4.85
N PRO A 54 -4.73 -13.90 -5.82
CA PRO A 54 -4.57 -15.25 -6.37
C PRO A 54 -4.14 -16.25 -5.29
N ALA A 55 -4.43 -17.52 -5.50
CA ALA A 55 -4.02 -18.60 -4.62
C ALA A 55 -2.50 -18.54 -4.34
N GLY A 56 -2.12 -18.70 -3.07
CA GLY A 56 -0.74 -18.65 -2.61
C GLY A 56 -0.07 -17.27 -2.63
N MET A 57 -0.80 -16.22 -3.02
CA MET A 57 -0.30 -14.84 -3.06
C MET A 57 -0.77 -14.03 -1.84
N ALA A 58 -0.14 -12.88 -1.65
CA ALA A 58 -0.49 -11.89 -0.64
C ALA A 58 -0.74 -10.52 -1.28
N ALA A 59 -1.52 -9.67 -0.60
CA ALA A 59 -1.69 -8.28 -0.98
C ALA A 59 -0.39 -7.48 -0.85
N GLY A 60 0.48 -7.89 0.08
CA GLY A 60 1.64 -7.14 0.55
C GLY A 60 1.29 -6.17 1.67
N ARG A 61 2.20 -6.01 2.63
CA ARG A 61 2.01 -5.08 3.75
C ARG A 61 1.77 -3.67 3.26
N HIS A 62 0.69 -3.05 3.69
CA HIS A 62 0.31 -1.70 3.27
C HIS A 62 -0.60 -1.01 4.29
N THR A 63 -0.87 0.27 4.04
CA THR A 63 -1.82 1.11 4.80
C THR A 63 -2.74 1.85 3.85
N HIS A 64 -3.86 2.38 4.37
CA HIS A 64 -4.75 3.32 3.69
C HIS A 64 -4.88 4.63 4.49
N PHE A 65 -5.11 5.74 3.80
CA PHE A 65 -5.44 7.05 4.40
C PHE A 65 -6.91 7.12 4.84
N GLY A 66 -7.35 6.10 5.55
CA GLY A 66 -8.68 5.96 6.10
C GLY A 66 -8.99 4.52 6.47
N PRO A 67 -10.14 4.26 7.12
CA PRO A 67 -10.54 2.91 7.49
C PRO A 67 -10.95 2.07 6.28
N GLU A 68 -10.74 0.76 6.42
CA GLU A 68 -11.20 -0.27 5.50
C GLU A 68 -12.13 -1.24 6.23
N SER A 69 -13.17 -1.69 5.55
CA SER A 69 -13.99 -2.83 5.99
C SER A 69 -14.33 -3.72 4.80
N GLY A 70 -14.57 -4.99 5.06
CA GLY A 70 -14.90 -5.91 3.98
C GLY A 70 -15.56 -7.19 4.43
N VAL A 71 -16.07 -7.93 3.45
CA VAL A 71 -16.65 -9.27 3.59
C VAL A 71 -15.99 -10.19 2.58
N VAL A 72 -15.57 -11.36 3.01
CA VAL A 72 -15.04 -12.41 2.13
C VAL A 72 -16.19 -12.99 1.33
N LEU A 73 -16.11 -12.87 0.01
CA LEU A 73 -17.12 -13.42 -0.92
C LEU A 73 -16.77 -14.84 -1.37
N GLU A 74 -15.48 -15.13 -1.54
CA GLU A 74 -15.00 -16.43 -2.02
C GLU A 74 -13.62 -16.73 -1.40
N GLY A 75 -13.35 -17.99 -1.11
CA GLY A 75 -12.06 -18.48 -0.63
C GLY A 75 -11.81 -18.24 0.84
N SER A 76 -10.54 -18.25 1.23
CA SER A 76 -10.10 -18.02 2.61
C SER A 76 -8.85 -17.13 2.64
N SER A 77 -8.75 -16.26 3.62
CA SER A 77 -7.64 -15.32 3.80
C SER A 77 -7.10 -15.36 5.20
N SER A 78 -5.77 -15.35 5.34
CA SER A 78 -5.12 -14.94 6.58
C SER A 78 -5.01 -13.42 6.59
N LEU A 79 -5.72 -12.76 7.48
CA LEU A 79 -5.62 -11.32 7.70
C LEU A 79 -4.66 -11.05 8.85
N GLU A 80 -3.58 -10.33 8.55
CA GLU A 80 -2.57 -9.88 9.50
C GLU A 80 -2.70 -8.35 9.68
N ILE A 81 -2.94 -7.89 10.90
CA ILE A 81 -2.96 -6.47 11.26
C ILE A 81 -1.87 -6.26 12.31
N GLU A 82 -1.03 -5.24 12.10
CA GLU A 82 0.07 -4.95 13.01
C GLU A 82 -0.41 -4.74 14.44
N GLY A 83 0.18 -5.49 15.38
CA GLY A 83 -0.19 -5.49 16.81
C GLY A 83 -1.40 -6.37 17.16
N GLU A 84 -1.95 -7.13 16.20
CA GLU A 84 -3.06 -8.07 16.45
C GLU A 84 -2.65 -9.51 16.11
N THR A 85 -3.38 -10.48 16.70
CA THR A 85 -3.22 -11.89 16.33
C THR A 85 -3.80 -12.10 14.93
N PRO A 86 -3.06 -12.77 14.00
CA PRO A 86 -3.59 -13.09 12.68
C PRO A 86 -4.91 -13.86 12.75
N ARG A 87 -5.83 -13.54 11.86
CA ARG A 87 -7.16 -14.16 11.78
C ARG A 87 -7.34 -14.89 10.45
N LEU A 88 -7.82 -16.11 10.50
CA LEU A 88 -8.29 -16.82 9.32
C LEU A 88 -9.74 -16.39 9.05
N LEU A 89 -9.96 -15.76 7.91
CA LEU A 89 -11.28 -15.37 7.41
C LEU A 89 -11.71 -16.32 6.29
N LYS A 90 -12.97 -16.70 6.31
CA LYS A 90 -13.63 -17.57 5.32
C LYS A 90 -14.79 -16.83 4.67
N GLU A 91 -15.36 -17.41 3.66
CA GLU A 91 -16.57 -16.91 2.99
C GLU A 91 -17.66 -16.54 4.00
N GLY A 92 -18.20 -15.33 3.89
CA GLY A 92 -19.16 -14.73 4.81
C GLY A 92 -18.55 -13.99 6.00
N ASP A 93 -17.28 -14.19 6.34
CA ASP A 93 -16.62 -13.47 7.43
C ASP A 93 -16.34 -12.02 7.04
N SER A 94 -16.40 -11.13 8.03
CA SER A 94 -16.13 -9.71 7.85
C SER A 94 -14.94 -9.24 8.68
N TYR A 95 -14.39 -8.08 8.28
CA TYR A 95 -13.32 -7.43 9.00
C TYR A 95 -13.45 -5.90 8.95
N ALA A 96 -12.76 -5.24 9.86
CA ALA A 96 -12.55 -3.79 9.84
C ALA A 96 -11.11 -3.48 10.24
N ILE A 97 -10.52 -2.49 9.57
CA ILE A 97 -9.14 -2.06 9.78
C ILE A 97 -9.17 -0.53 9.97
N LEU A 98 -8.56 -0.05 11.04
CA LEU A 98 -8.49 1.39 11.32
C LEU A 98 -7.55 2.09 10.34
N ALA A 99 -7.78 3.39 10.13
CA ALA A 99 -6.95 4.25 9.31
C ALA A 99 -5.46 4.14 9.71
N GLY A 100 -4.58 4.01 8.71
CA GLY A 100 -3.14 3.96 8.89
C GLY A 100 -2.58 2.67 9.50
N LYS A 101 -3.40 1.70 9.87
CA LYS A 101 -2.91 0.41 10.36
C LYS A 101 -2.24 -0.37 9.24
N VAL A 102 -1.01 -0.82 9.50
CA VAL A 102 -0.30 -1.73 8.60
C VAL A 102 -0.97 -3.09 8.64
N HIS A 103 -1.28 -3.61 7.47
CA HIS A 103 -1.93 -4.92 7.34
C HIS A 103 -1.53 -5.62 6.05
N ASP A 104 -1.79 -6.92 6.01
CA ASP A 104 -1.64 -7.79 4.85
C ASP A 104 -2.76 -8.84 4.85
N ALA A 105 -3.16 -9.26 3.65
CA ALA A 105 -4.10 -10.35 3.43
C ALA A 105 -3.45 -11.38 2.51
N LYS A 106 -3.44 -12.65 2.91
CA LYS A 106 -2.86 -13.75 2.14
C LYS A 106 -3.94 -14.77 1.79
N ALA A 107 -4.01 -15.17 0.53
CA ALA A 107 -4.88 -16.27 0.13
C ALA A 107 -4.37 -17.58 0.76
N VAL A 108 -5.29 -18.33 1.40
CA VAL A 108 -5.01 -19.60 2.07
C VAL A 108 -5.66 -20.74 1.31
N GLY A 109 -4.87 -21.79 1.04
CA GLY A 109 -5.31 -22.93 0.24
C GLY A 109 -5.03 -22.74 -1.26
N ASP A 110 -5.76 -23.48 -2.08
CA ASP A 110 -5.56 -23.61 -3.52
C ASP A 110 -6.46 -22.69 -4.37
N LYS A 111 -7.31 -21.88 -3.71
CA LYS A 111 -8.25 -20.96 -4.35
C LYS A 111 -7.85 -19.51 -4.16
N PRO A 112 -8.17 -18.62 -5.11
CA PRO A 112 -8.07 -17.18 -4.89
C PRO A 112 -9.05 -16.76 -3.79
N VAL A 113 -8.73 -15.66 -3.10
CA VAL A 113 -9.67 -14.98 -2.22
C VAL A 113 -10.25 -13.76 -2.93
N LYS A 114 -11.56 -13.58 -2.78
CA LYS A 114 -12.29 -12.42 -3.29
C LYS A 114 -13.01 -11.74 -2.12
N VAL A 115 -12.85 -10.43 -2.02
CA VAL A 115 -13.43 -9.62 -0.95
C VAL A 115 -14.19 -8.45 -1.55
N LEU A 116 -15.38 -8.18 -1.04
CA LEU A 116 -16.04 -6.88 -1.22
C LEU A 116 -15.51 -5.96 -0.12
N ALA A 117 -14.74 -4.98 -0.51
CA ALA A 117 -14.11 -4.04 0.42
C ALA A 117 -14.68 -2.62 0.24
N THR A 118 -14.85 -1.92 1.35
CA THR A 118 -15.26 -0.52 1.41
C THR A 118 -14.19 0.27 2.14
N TYR A 119 -13.76 1.36 1.54
CA TYR A 119 -12.75 2.27 2.06
C TYR A 119 -13.35 3.66 2.21
N ILE A 120 -13.00 4.37 3.29
CA ILE A 120 -13.32 5.79 3.47
C ILE A 120 -11.99 6.51 3.55
N VAL A 121 -11.47 6.99 2.43
CA VAL A 121 -10.11 7.48 2.31
C VAL A 121 -10.04 8.97 2.00
N GLU A 122 -8.91 9.60 2.32
CA GLU A 122 -8.64 10.99 1.95
C GLU A 122 -8.57 11.12 0.42
N LYS A 123 -9.34 12.05 -0.13
CA LYS A 123 -9.36 12.33 -1.56
C LYS A 123 -8.02 12.88 -2.03
N GLY A 124 -7.54 12.39 -3.17
CA GLY A 124 -6.26 12.83 -3.76
C GLY A 124 -5.01 12.22 -3.14
N LYS A 125 -5.15 11.38 -2.12
CA LYS A 125 -4.05 10.56 -1.59
C LYS A 125 -3.89 9.25 -2.34
N ALA A 126 -2.71 8.63 -2.22
CA ALA A 126 -2.51 7.27 -2.72
C ALA A 126 -3.52 6.32 -2.08
N PHE A 127 -4.16 5.47 -2.89
CA PHE A 127 -5.18 4.54 -2.41
C PHE A 127 -4.61 3.55 -1.38
N ALA A 128 -3.41 3.03 -1.62
CA ALA A 128 -2.66 2.19 -0.70
C ALA A 128 -1.19 2.63 -0.70
N THR A 129 -0.57 2.60 0.46
CA THR A 129 0.85 2.93 0.64
C THR A 129 1.58 1.68 1.15
N PRO A 130 2.58 1.16 0.41
CA PRO A 130 3.39 0.03 0.87
C PRO A 130 4.02 0.31 2.24
N ALA A 131 4.06 -0.71 3.10
CA ALA A 131 4.71 -0.68 4.41
C ALA A 131 5.80 -1.76 4.49
N LYS A 132 6.79 -1.53 5.38
CA LYS A 132 7.87 -2.49 5.65
C LYS A 132 7.43 -3.55 6.65
#